data_31980b0a2756390122cb4f4a61dbde95
#
_entry.id   31980b0a2756390122cb4f4a61dbde95
#
_cell.length_a   1.000
_cell.length_b   1.000
_cell.length_c   1.000
_cell.angle_alpha   90.00
_cell.angle_beta   90.00
_cell.angle_gamma   90.00
#
_symmetry.space_group_name_H-M   'P 1'
#
loop_
_entity.id
_entity.type
_entity.pdbx_description
1 polymer ?
#
loop_
_entity_poly.entity_id
_entity_poly.type
_entity_poly.pdbx_seq_one_letter_code
_entity_poly.pdbx_strand_id
1 'polypeptide(L)'
;MHLKNLILRAWWDGETSPSIEVPIGDFYGLGLGEYFTYQSALLAVAPIKALNAYFQMPFSSGAKIAVTNEGKERTDSLYFAVDYVTLPALPGGMGRFHAQYRQAAPCKGWTDNWTHNWDSLVDNRKNLDGAENYVFLEATGKGHFVGVTHAVEQNQDGWFGEGDDMIFIDGDAMPTINGTGTEDYYNGAWDFGGQPFANMHQGAPCIVDPERIGGRYCLYRWHIESPIAFEKSIRVTIEHGHANHRSDNFYSTAYWYQTEPHAAFPALPPPAERVPHVMRVGSGAGPAPVPAR
;
A
#
# COMPACT_ATOMS: atom_id res chain seq x y z
N MET A 1 17.85 5.86 7.17
CA MET A 1 16.44 5.33 7.02
C MET A 1 15.35 6.35 7.40
N HIS A 2 15.57 7.65 7.11
CA HIS A 2 14.60 8.68 7.47
C HIS A 2 13.20 8.48 6.84
N LEU A 3 13.11 7.90 5.63
CA LEU A 3 11.82 7.61 4.97
C LEU A 3 10.92 6.66 5.78
N LYS A 4 11.48 5.78 6.60
CA LYS A 4 10.74 4.86 7.48
C LYS A 4 10.62 5.35 8.92
N ASN A 5 11.47 6.29 9.33
CA ASN A 5 11.56 6.78 10.71
C ASN A 5 10.85 8.12 10.96
N LEU A 6 10.67 8.93 9.92
CA LEU A 6 9.87 10.13 10.00
C LEU A 6 8.41 9.78 9.79
N ILE A 7 7.55 10.05 10.77
CA ILE A 7 6.12 9.72 10.70
C ILE A 7 5.32 10.97 10.44
N LEU A 8 4.59 10.97 9.33
CA LEU A 8 3.60 11.98 9.00
C LEU A 8 2.29 11.64 9.73
N ARG A 9 1.78 12.61 10.49
CA ARG A 9 0.47 12.53 11.15
C ARG A 9 -0.36 13.76 10.83
N ALA A 10 -1.67 13.57 10.69
CA ALA A 10 -2.61 14.67 10.58
C ALA A 10 -3.89 14.38 11.37
N TRP A 11 -4.50 15.46 11.87
CA TRP A 11 -5.76 15.47 12.61
C TRP A 11 -6.66 16.55 12.03
N TRP A 12 -7.93 16.24 11.91
CA TRP A 12 -8.94 17.17 11.42
C TRP A 12 -9.90 17.53 12.55
N ASP A 13 -10.32 18.80 12.57
CA ASP A 13 -11.44 19.29 13.39
C ASP A 13 -11.35 18.98 14.90
N GLY A 14 -10.16 18.86 15.44
CA GLY A 14 -9.94 18.62 16.87
C GLY A 14 -10.00 17.16 17.32
N GLU A 15 -9.91 16.21 16.40
CA GLU A 15 -9.83 14.79 16.72
C GLU A 15 -8.68 14.44 17.64
N THR A 16 -8.87 13.40 18.45
CA THR A 16 -7.84 12.87 19.36
C THR A 16 -6.95 11.83 18.71
N SER A 17 -7.50 11.04 17.78
CA SER A 17 -6.77 10.06 16.98
C SER A 17 -6.37 10.65 15.64
N PRO A 18 -5.19 10.35 15.11
CA PRO A 18 -4.78 10.87 13.80
C PRO A 18 -5.58 10.20 12.67
N SER A 19 -6.00 11.00 11.69
CA SER A 19 -6.58 10.52 10.43
C SER A 19 -5.51 10.14 9.40
N ILE A 20 -4.27 10.61 9.59
CA ILE A 20 -3.08 10.16 8.86
C ILE A 20 -2.05 9.70 9.88
N GLU A 21 -1.53 8.47 9.72
CA GLU A 21 -0.40 7.97 10.49
C GLU A 21 0.42 7.02 9.62
N VAL A 22 1.48 7.56 8.99
CA VAL A 22 2.24 6.86 7.96
C VAL A 22 3.71 7.27 8.00
N PRO A 23 4.68 6.34 7.85
CA PRO A 23 6.05 6.72 7.57
C PRO A 23 6.11 7.57 6.30
N ILE A 24 6.89 8.65 6.33
CA ILE A 24 6.86 9.65 5.25
C ILE A 24 7.18 9.05 3.88
N GLY A 25 8.10 8.09 3.82
CA GLY A 25 8.40 7.41 2.56
C GLY A 25 7.21 6.62 2.01
N ASP A 26 6.53 5.89 2.90
CA ASP A 26 5.36 5.08 2.52
C ASP A 26 4.19 5.95 2.06
N PHE A 27 4.00 7.12 2.68
CA PHE A 27 2.98 8.08 2.23
C PHE A 27 3.21 8.54 0.79
N TYR A 28 4.46 8.60 0.34
CA TYR A 28 4.82 9.00 -1.02
C TYR A 28 5.18 7.81 -1.93
N GLY A 29 4.77 6.58 -1.58
CA GLY A 29 5.01 5.40 -2.40
C GLY A 29 6.46 4.89 -2.41
N LEU A 30 7.30 5.37 -1.49
CA LEU A 30 8.69 4.95 -1.31
C LEU A 30 8.81 3.88 -0.20
N GLY A 31 7.93 2.88 -0.24
CA GLY A 31 7.73 1.91 0.84
C GLY A 31 8.95 1.03 1.18
N LEU A 32 9.96 0.98 0.32
CA LEU A 32 11.22 0.28 0.60
C LEU A 32 12.31 1.20 1.17
N GLY A 33 11.97 2.47 1.49
CA GLY A 33 12.90 3.40 2.11
C GLY A 33 13.98 3.96 1.17
N GLU A 34 13.78 3.83 -0.12
CA GLU A 34 14.68 4.32 -1.18
C GLU A 34 14.00 5.38 -2.04
N TYR A 35 14.79 6.34 -2.55
CA TYR A 35 14.29 7.37 -3.45
C TYR A 35 14.37 6.92 -4.91
N PHE A 36 13.28 7.08 -5.62
CA PHE A 36 13.19 7.04 -7.07
C PHE A 36 12.20 8.12 -7.53
N THR A 37 12.32 8.58 -8.76
CA THR A 37 11.43 9.62 -9.31
C THR A 37 10.24 8.98 -10.01
N TYR A 38 9.05 9.52 -9.76
CA TYR A 38 7.85 9.17 -10.50
C TYR A 38 6.80 10.29 -10.37
N GLN A 39 5.80 10.24 -11.22
CA GLN A 39 4.65 11.13 -11.18
C GLN A 39 3.36 10.36 -11.43
N SER A 40 2.36 10.66 -10.62
CA SER A 40 0.98 10.19 -10.77
C SER A 40 0.00 11.35 -10.57
N ALA A 41 -1.29 11.08 -10.63
CA ALA A 41 -2.31 12.11 -10.38
C ALA A 41 -2.28 12.66 -8.95
N LEU A 42 -1.94 11.83 -7.96
CA LEU A 42 -2.06 12.19 -6.54
C LEU A 42 -0.71 12.34 -5.81
N LEU A 43 0.35 11.71 -6.34
CA LEU A 43 1.68 11.77 -5.74
C LEU A 43 2.75 11.98 -6.81
N ALA A 44 3.79 12.73 -6.46
CA ALA A 44 4.99 12.82 -7.28
C ALA A 44 6.24 12.89 -6.41
N VAL A 45 7.27 12.19 -6.84
CA VAL A 45 8.63 12.26 -6.28
C VAL A 45 9.54 12.84 -7.35
N ALA A 46 9.97 14.08 -7.13
CA ALA A 46 10.87 14.78 -8.03
C ALA A 46 12.34 14.56 -7.62
N PRO A 47 13.32 14.85 -8.51
CA PRO A 47 14.74 14.67 -8.21
C PRO A 47 15.18 15.35 -6.90
N ILE A 48 16.16 14.75 -6.24
CA ILE A 48 16.77 15.24 -5.01
C ILE A 48 15.75 15.39 -3.85
N LYS A 49 14.93 14.32 -3.64
CA LYS A 49 14.09 14.14 -2.46
C LYS A 49 12.88 15.08 -2.33
N ALA A 50 12.38 15.64 -3.41
CA ALA A 50 11.17 16.44 -3.37
C ALA A 50 9.93 15.55 -3.41
N LEU A 51 9.12 15.61 -2.37
CA LEU A 51 7.92 14.80 -2.14
C LEU A 51 6.69 15.68 -2.30
N ASN A 52 5.77 15.32 -3.20
CA ASN A 52 4.59 16.12 -3.50
C ASN A 52 3.32 15.27 -3.38
N ALA A 53 2.28 15.81 -2.74
CA ALA A 53 0.97 15.19 -2.62
C ALA A 53 -0.12 16.18 -3.02
N TYR A 54 -1.08 15.70 -3.80
CA TYR A 54 -2.17 16.49 -4.38
C TYR A 54 -3.55 16.06 -3.87
N PHE A 55 -3.60 15.30 -2.78
CA PHE A 55 -4.85 14.94 -2.12
C PHE A 55 -5.54 16.18 -1.56
N GLN A 56 -6.83 16.34 -1.84
CA GLN A 56 -7.64 17.31 -1.12
C GLN A 56 -7.88 16.82 0.31
N MET A 57 -7.63 17.68 1.30
CA MET A 57 -7.75 17.33 2.72
C MET A 57 -8.75 18.28 3.39
N PRO A 58 -10.07 18.05 3.25
CA PRO A 58 -11.08 18.95 3.80
C PRO A 58 -11.09 18.95 5.33
N PHE A 59 -11.26 20.13 5.92
CA PHE A 59 -11.49 20.31 7.36
C PHE A 59 -12.45 21.48 7.58
N SER A 60 -13.18 21.47 8.70
CA SER A 60 -14.20 22.49 9.00
C SER A 60 -13.71 23.55 9.97
N SER A 61 -13.06 23.15 11.07
CA SER A 61 -12.64 24.03 12.16
C SER A 61 -11.14 24.14 12.33
N GLY A 62 -10.40 23.13 11.90
CA GLY A 62 -8.95 23.15 12.02
C GLY A 62 -8.27 21.92 11.47
N ALA A 63 -6.99 22.08 11.12
CA ALA A 63 -6.12 21.00 10.69
C ALA A 63 -4.81 21.07 11.47
N LYS A 64 -4.31 19.92 11.88
CA LYS A 64 -2.97 19.79 12.46
C LYS A 64 -2.19 18.76 11.65
N ILE A 65 -1.04 19.16 11.12
CA ILE A 65 -0.09 18.27 10.44
C ILE A 65 1.21 18.27 11.22
N ALA A 66 1.75 17.11 11.49
CA ALA A 66 3.00 16.94 12.25
C ALA A 66 3.89 15.87 11.62
N VAL A 67 5.19 16.06 11.75
CA VAL A 67 6.19 15.03 11.45
C VAL A 67 6.98 14.77 12.72
N THR A 68 7.04 13.51 13.15
CA THR A 68 7.84 13.06 14.29
C THR A 68 8.98 12.18 13.81
N ASN A 69 10.15 12.35 14.43
CA ASN A 69 11.29 11.48 14.18
C ASN A 69 11.32 10.38 15.25
N GLU A 70 11.01 9.16 14.86
CA GLU A 70 11.08 7.98 15.74
C GLU A 70 12.41 7.22 15.60
N GLY A 71 13.29 7.68 14.71
CA GLY A 71 14.63 7.15 14.57
C GLY A 71 15.60 7.66 15.62
N LYS A 72 16.76 7.01 15.71
CA LYS A 72 17.83 7.41 16.65
C LYS A 72 18.69 8.56 16.14
N GLU A 73 18.72 8.77 14.82
CA GLU A 73 19.55 9.77 14.18
C GLU A 73 18.78 11.09 14.02
N ARG A 74 19.48 12.19 14.24
CA ARG A 74 18.93 13.52 14.01
C ARG A 74 18.63 13.73 12.51
N THR A 75 17.52 14.38 12.22
CA THR A 75 17.22 14.94 10.91
C THR A 75 17.66 16.41 10.90
N ASP A 76 18.60 16.77 10.03
CA ASP A 76 19.18 18.10 10.02
C ASP A 76 18.22 19.15 9.45
N SER A 77 17.44 18.80 8.43
CA SER A 77 16.54 19.72 7.74
C SER A 77 15.31 19.01 7.21
N LEU A 78 14.15 19.61 7.40
CA LEU A 78 12.89 19.28 6.75
C LEU A 78 12.25 20.60 6.29
N TYR A 79 12.13 20.77 4.98
CA TYR A 79 11.42 21.91 4.39
C TYR A 79 10.04 21.42 3.94
N PHE A 80 9.02 22.25 4.17
CA PHE A 80 7.65 21.90 3.77
C PHE A 80 6.88 23.15 3.34
N ALA A 81 5.91 22.95 2.49
CA ALA A 81 4.88 23.90 2.11
C ALA A 81 3.52 23.19 2.13
N VAL A 82 2.49 23.88 2.59
CA VAL A 82 1.10 23.41 2.56
C VAL A 82 0.24 24.53 2.00
N ASP A 83 -0.34 24.29 0.83
CA ASP A 83 -1.28 25.21 0.23
C ASP A 83 -2.70 24.88 0.71
N TYR A 84 -3.49 25.88 1.07
CA TYR A 84 -4.88 25.70 1.44
C TYR A 84 -5.76 26.88 0.97
N VAL A 85 -7.04 26.59 0.86
CA VAL A 85 -8.05 27.62 0.57
C VAL A 85 -9.07 27.68 1.69
N THR A 86 -9.56 28.88 1.99
CA THR A 86 -10.68 29.07 2.93
C THR A 86 -11.98 29.15 2.16
N LEU A 87 -12.94 28.31 2.55
CA LEU A 87 -14.28 28.31 1.99
C LEU A 87 -15.28 28.84 3.03
N PRO A 88 -16.39 29.48 2.61
CA PRO A 88 -17.44 29.92 3.55
C PRO A 88 -18.05 28.76 4.36
N ALA A 89 -18.18 27.59 3.75
CA ALA A 89 -18.57 26.33 4.38
C ALA A 89 -18.11 25.16 3.50
N LEU A 90 -17.87 24.00 4.11
CA LEU A 90 -17.70 22.76 3.36
C LEU A 90 -19.08 22.24 2.90
N PRO A 91 -19.17 21.62 1.71
CA PRO A 91 -20.36 20.89 1.30
C PRO A 91 -20.78 19.86 2.35
N GLY A 92 -22.09 19.69 2.55
CA GLY A 92 -22.60 18.70 3.48
C GLY A 92 -22.20 17.28 3.09
N GLY A 93 -21.82 16.46 4.08
CA GLY A 93 -21.43 15.07 3.87
C GLY A 93 -20.02 14.87 3.30
N MET A 94 -19.21 15.92 3.20
CA MET A 94 -17.82 15.79 2.75
C MET A 94 -16.98 15.02 3.77
N GLY A 95 -16.44 13.89 3.32
CA GLY A 95 -15.55 13.04 4.12
C GLY A 95 -14.22 13.72 4.47
N ARG A 96 -13.58 13.25 5.51
CA ARG A 96 -12.21 13.62 5.88
C ARG A 96 -11.24 12.65 5.22
N PHE A 97 -10.07 13.17 4.86
CA PHE A 97 -9.01 12.36 4.24
C PHE A 97 -8.28 11.53 5.28
N HIS A 98 -8.04 10.28 4.96
CA HIS A 98 -7.32 9.34 5.79
C HIS A 98 -6.20 8.67 5.01
N ALA A 99 -5.11 8.35 5.71
CA ALA A 99 -4.05 7.50 5.19
C ALA A 99 -3.48 6.63 6.31
N GLN A 100 -3.41 5.32 6.06
CA GLN A 100 -2.97 4.34 7.05
C GLN A 100 -1.88 3.44 6.49
N TYR A 101 -0.79 3.30 7.25
CA TYR A 101 0.27 2.35 6.97
C TYR A 101 -0.07 0.96 7.51
N ARG A 102 0.28 -0.05 6.71
CA ARG A 102 0.28 -1.46 7.13
C ARG A 102 1.52 -2.19 6.61
N GLN A 103 1.94 -3.23 7.30
CA GLN A 103 2.99 -4.14 6.85
C GLN A 103 2.73 -5.57 7.30
N ALA A 104 3.23 -6.51 6.51
CA ALA A 104 3.51 -7.88 6.90
C ALA A 104 4.92 -8.22 6.37
N ALA A 105 5.87 -8.36 7.27
CA ALA A 105 7.27 -8.59 6.90
C ALA A 105 7.85 -9.73 7.77
N PRO A 106 7.69 -10.98 7.27
CA PRO A 106 7.04 -11.40 6.03
C PRO A 106 5.52 -11.58 6.15
N CYS A 107 4.83 -11.65 5.01
CA CYS A 107 3.54 -12.33 4.92
C CYS A 107 3.70 -13.80 5.30
N LYS A 108 2.63 -14.42 5.83
CA LYS A 108 2.69 -15.83 6.26
C LYS A 108 2.09 -16.73 5.18
N GLY A 109 2.94 -17.22 4.29
CA GLY A 109 2.55 -18.26 3.33
C GLY A 109 2.09 -19.54 4.05
N TRP A 110 1.07 -20.20 3.49
CA TRP A 110 0.53 -21.44 4.08
C TRP A 110 1.41 -22.66 3.79
N THR A 111 2.37 -22.56 2.86
CA THR A 111 3.28 -23.67 2.51
C THR A 111 4.63 -23.15 2.03
N ASP A 112 5.68 -23.90 2.36
CA ASP A 112 7.03 -23.73 1.79
C ASP A 112 7.34 -24.81 0.76
N ASN A 113 6.40 -25.75 0.53
CA ASN A 113 6.57 -26.90 -0.36
C ASN A 113 5.88 -26.66 -1.70
N TRP A 114 6.46 -25.79 -2.52
CA TRP A 114 6.01 -25.51 -3.89
C TRP A 114 7.25 -25.27 -4.77
N THR A 115 7.08 -25.45 -6.08
CA THR A 115 8.19 -25.33 -7.05
C THR A 115 8.02 -24.15 -8.01
N HIS A 116 6.78 -23.78 -8.32
CA HIS A 116 6.40 -22.65 -9.16
C HIS A 116 4.92 -22.32 -8.92
N ASN A 117 4.46 -21.15 -9.34
CA ASN A 117 3.11 -20.66 -9.06
C ASN A 117 1.99 -21.59 -9.60
N TRP A 118 2.22 -22.28 -10.70
CA TRP A 118 1.30 -23.30 -11.29
C TRP A 118 1.60 -24.73 -10.84
N ASP A 119 2.30 -24.91 -9.73
CA ASP A 119 2.35 -26.19 -9.05
C ASP A 119 0.93 -26.61 -8.65
N SER A 120 0.53 -27.84 -8.91
CA SER A 120 -0.83 -28.31 -8.65
C SER A 120 -1.26 -28.17 -7.19
N LEU A 121 -0.31 -28.18 -6.25
CA LEU A 121 -0.56 -27.91 -4.84
C LEU A 121 -1.03 -26.45 -4.63
N VAL A 122 -0.43 -25.51 -5.34
CA VAL A 122 -0.76 -24.09 -5.28
C VAL A 122 -1.99 -23.78 -6.12
N ASP A 123 -1.97 -24.15 -7.39
CA ASP A 123 -2.98 -23.81 -8.41
C ASP A 123 -4.41 -24.32 -8.06
N ASN A 124 -4.51 -25.47 -7.39
CA ASN A 124 -5.80 -26.01 -6.98
C ASN A 124 -6.34 -25.46 -5.65
N ARG A 125 -5.57 -24.67 -4.91
CA ARG A 125 -6.06 -24.08 -3.68
C ARG A 125 -7.00 -22.92 -3.97
N LYS A 126 -8.15 -22.92 -3.30
CA LYS A 126 -9.14 -21.84 -3.39
C LYS A 126 -9.05 -20.96 -2.17
N ASN A 127 -9.17 -19.66 -2.37
CA ASN A 127 -9.33 -18.66 -1.35
C ASN A 127 -10.60 -17.86 -1.67
N LEU A 128 -11.69 -18.14 -0.95
CA LEU A 128 -13.01 -17.59 -1.26
C LEU A 128 -13.39 -16.39 -0.37
N ASP A 129 -12.83 -16.32 0.83
CA ASP A 129 -13.20 -15.33 1.85
C ASP A 129 -12.08 -14.33 2.16
N GLY A 130 -10.89 -14.52 1.58
CA GLY A 130 -9.73 -13.66 1.80
C GLY A 130 -9.31 -13.53 3.25
N ALA A 131 -9.58 -14.55 4.11
CA ALA A 131 -9.33 -14.45 5.55
C ALA A 131 -7.85 -14.28 5.89
N GLU A 132 -6.96 -14.87 5.09
CA GLU A 132 -5.51 -14.82 5.28
C GLU A 132 -4.81 -13.78 4.38
N ASN A 133 -5.58 -12.99 3.61
CA ASN A 133 -5.02 -11.98 2.72
C ASN A 133 -4.30 -10.88 3.48
N TYR A 134 -3.30 -10.30 2.82
CA TYR A 134 -2.73 -9.03 3.29
C TYR A 134 -3.78 -7.92 3.20
N VAL A 135 -3.96 -7.19 4.29
CA VAL A 135 -4.98 -6.15 4.39
C VAL A 135 -4.39 -4.79 4.04
N PHE A 136 -4.89 -4.13 3.01
CA PHE A 136 -4.60 -2.74 2.70
C PHE A 136 -5.40 -1.79 3.60
N LEU A 137 -6.71 -2.02 3.71
CA LEU A 137 -7.63 -1.16 4.45
C LEU A 137 -8.71 -1.97 5.16
N GLU A 138 -8.97 -1.61 6.39
CA GLU A 138 -10.23 -1.90 7.10
C GLU A 138 -10.76 -0.60 7.67
N ALA A 139 -11.96 -0.18 7.23
CA ALA A 139 -12.61 1.01 7.74
C ALA A 139 -14.08 0.74 8.03
N THR A 140 -14.57 1.37 9.10
CA THR A 140 -15.97 1.33 9.50
C THR A 140 -16.55 2.74 9.45
N GLY A 141 -17.73 2.89 8.91
CA GLY A 141 -18.38 4.18 8.66
C GLY A 141 -18.78 4.30 7.19
N LYS A 142 -19.05 5.52 6.74
CA LYS A 142 -19.41 5.82 5.36
C LYS A 142 -18.29 6.58 4.68
N GLY A 143 -17.92 6.14 3.47
CA GLY A 143 -16.83 6.78 2.75
C GLY A 143 -16.55 6.18 1.38
N HIS A 144 -15.35 6.42 0.88
CA HIS A 144 -14.87 5.82 -0.35
C HIS A 144 -13.35 5.64 -0.33
N PHE A 145 -12.90 4.50 -0.81
CA PHE A 145 -11.50 4.18 -1.02
C PHE A 145 -10.99 4.82 -2.31
N VAL A 146 -9.84 5.48 -2.23
CA VAL A 146 -9.24 6.23 -3.34
C VAL A 146 -8.04 5.52 -3.92
N GLY A 147 -7.38 4.67 -3.16
CA GLY A 147 -6.24 3.92 -3.68
C GLY A 147 -5.22 3.49 -2.65
N VAL A 148 -4.14 2.95 -3.15
CA VAL A 148 -3.07 2.36 -2.35
C VAL A 148 -1.71 2.58 -3.01
N THR A 149 -0.67 2.78 -2.19
CA THR A 149 0.72 2.49 -2.55
C THR A 149 1.12 1.18 -1.89
N HIS A 150 1.79 0.32 -2.62
CA HIS A 150 2.18 -1.02 -2.18
C HIS A 150 3.64 -1.28 -2.54
N ALA A 151 4.42 -1.75 -1.60
CA ALA A 151 5.81 -2.12 -1.82
C ALA A 151 6.03 -3.59 -1.43
N VAL A 152 6.77 -4.29 -2.27
CA VAL A 152 7.12 -5.70 -2.09
C VAL A 152 8.62 -5.86 -2.11
N GLU A 153 9.14 -6.58 -1.12
CA GLU A 153 10.51 -7.09 -1.12
C GLU A 153 10.45 -8.61 -1.07
N GLN A 154 10.96 -9.25 -2.13
CA GLN A 154 10.84 -10.69 -2.28
C GLN A 154 11.78 -11.44 -1.33
N ASN A 155 11.22 -12.40 -0.61
CA ASN A 155 11.96 -13.38 0.21
C ASN A 155 12.13 -14.72 -0.49
N GLN A 156 11.46 -14.91 -1.62
CA GLN A 156 11.41 -16.15 -2.40
C GLN A 156 11.61 -15.85 -3.89
N ASP A 157 12.23 -16.79 -4.61
CA ASP A 157 12.38 -16.69 -6.07
C ASP A 157 11.03 -16.86 -6.81
N GLY A 158 10.99 -16.45 -8.07
CA GLY A 158 9.80 -16.49 -8.93
C GLY A 158 8.89 -15.29 -8.78
N TRP A 159 7.91 -15.17 -9.67
CA TRP A 159 6.94 -14.08 -9.68
C TRP A 159 6.06 -14.09 -8.40
N PHE A 160 5.90 -12.93 -7.78
CA PHE A 160 5.15 -12.80 -6.53
C PHE A 160 3.67 -12.49 -6.72
N GLY A 161 3.26 -12.04 -7.88
CA GLY A 161 2.04 -11.28 -8.10
C GLY A 161 0.85 -12.06 -8.64
N GLU A 162 0.76 -13.38 -8.44
CA GLU A 162 -0.44 -14.17 -8.78
C GLU A 162 -1.60 -13.99 -7.77
N GLY A 163 -1.45 -13.05 -6.84
CA GLY A 163 -2.43 -12.83 -5.78
C GLY A 163 -3.53 -11.87 -6.18
N ASP A 164 -4.79 -12.29 -6.02
CA ASP A 164 -5.98 -11.51 -6.35
C ASP A 164 -6.21 -10.37 -5.35
N ASP A 165 -6.63 -9.21 -5.84
CA ASP A 165 -7.27 -8.21 -4.99
C ASP A 165 -8.69 -8.66 -4.65
N MET A 166 -9.05 -8.54 -3.36
CA MET A 166 -10.39 -8.85 -2.87
C MET A 166 -10.91 -7.71 -2.02
N ILE A 167 -12.03 -7.12 -2.45
CA ILE A 167 -12.64 -5.97 -1.76
C ILE A 167 -14.03 -6.35 -1.28
N PHE A 168 -14.24 -6.25 0.04
CA PHE A 168 -15.48 -6.55 0.73
C PHE A 168 -16.15 -5.27 1.16
N ILE A 169 -17.41 -5.07 0.81
CA ILE A 169 -18.16 -3.84 1.06
C ILE A 169 -19.34 -4.15 1.97
N ASP A 170 -19.54 -3.29 2.98
CA ASP A 170 -20.71 -3.27 3.87
C ASP A 170 -21.00 -4.58 4.61
N GLY A 171 -19.97 -5.39 4.83
CA GLY A 171 -20.08 -6.65 5.56
C GLY A 171 -20.35 -7.87 4.69
N ASP A 172 -20.15 -7.77 3.38
CA ASP A 172 -20.25 -8.91 2.47
C ASP A 172 -19.31 -10.05 2.90
N ALA A 173 -19.79 -11.27 2.90
CA ALA A 173 -19.02 -12.46 3.27
C ALA A 173 -18.12 -12.96 2.14
N MET A 174 -18.45 -12.61 0.90
CA MET A 174 -17.66 -12.87 -0.30
C MET A 174 -17.20 -11.53 -0.86
N PRO A 175 -16.07 -11.45 -1.57
CA PRO A 175 -15.62 -10.19 -2.11
C PRO A 175 -16.64 -9.62 -3.11
N THR A 176 -16.99 -8.36 -2.92
CA THR A 176 -17.84 -7.60 -3.86
C THR A 176 -17.08 -7.35 -5.15
N ILE A 177 -15.77 -7.14 -5.06
CA ILE A 177 -14.83 -7.02 -6.19
C ILE A 177 -13.75 -8.07 -5.97
N ASN A 178 -13.51 -8.90 -6.97
CA ASN A 178 -12.45 -9.91 -6.99
C ASN A 178 -11.64 -9.75 -8.27
N GLY A 179 -10.35 -9.53 -8.11
CA GLY A 179 -9.40 -9.42 -9.22
C GLY A 179 -8.89 -10.78 -9.71
N THR A 180 -7.78 -10.74 -10.43
CA THR A 180 -7.17 -11.91 -11.10
C THR A 180 -5.65 -11.95 -10.94
N GLY A 181 -5.05 -11.01 -10.24
CA GLY A 181 -3.62 -10.94 -9.99
C GLY A 181 -3.17 -9.56 -9.55
N THR A 182 -2.02 -9.50 -8.91
CA THR A 182 -1.44 -8.24 -8.43
C THR A 182 -1.11 -7.30 -9.59
N GLU A 183 -0.47 -7.79 -10.66
CA GLU A 183 -0.17 -6.96 -11.82
C GLU A 183 -1.44 -6.44 -12.50
N ASP A 184 -2.51 -7.25 -12.54
CA ASP A 184 -3.80 -6.87 -13.09
C ASP A 184 -4.45 -5.75 -12.27
N TYR A 185 -4.39 -5.87 -10.93
CA TYR A 185 -4.86 -4.80 -10.05
C TYR A 185 -4.13 -3.48 -10.32
N TYR A 186 -2.83 -3.52 -10.57
CA TYR A 186 -2.05 -2.32 -10.92
C TYR A 186 -2.06 -2.00 -12.41
N ASN A 187 -3.00 -2.60 -13.19
CA ASN A 187 -3.21 -2.40 -14.63
C ASN A 187 -1.94 -2.61 -15.46
N GLY A 188 -1.15 -3.58 -15.05
CA GLY A 188 -0.07 -4.14 -15.82
C GLY A 188 -0.49 -5.46 -16.47
N ALA A 189 0.47 -6.21 -16.93
CA ALA A 189 0.29 -7.55 -17.44
C ALA A 189 1.65 -8.27 -17.46
N TRP A 190 1.64 -9.60 -17.35
CA TRP A 190 2.84 -10.42 -17.55
C TRP A 190 4.06 -9.91 -16.77
N ASP A 191 3.97 -9.91 -15.42
CA ASP A 191 5.03 -9.50 -14.49
C ASP A 191 5.52 -8.04 -14.72
N PHE A 192 4.69 -7.19 -15.32
CA PHE A 192 5.05 -5.87 -15.85
C PHE A 192 6.15 -5.93 -16.92
N GLY A 193 6.49 -7.12 -17.45
CA GLY A 193 7.65 -7.34 -18.32
C GLY A 193 8.98 -6.96 -17.65
N GLY A 194 9.04 -6.92 -16.31
CA GLY A 194 10.17 -6.46 -15.53
C GLY A 194 10.53 -4.99 -15.73
N GLN A 195 9.63 -4.16 -16.28
CA GLN A 195 9.90 -2.78 -16.67
C GLN A 195 9.17 -1.77 -15.78
N PRO A 196 9.86 -0.81 -15.15
CA PRO A 196 9.23 0.27 -14.41
C PRO A 196 8.36 1.14 -15.31
N PHE A 197 7.19 1.55 -14.82
CA PHE A 197 6.31 2.50 -15.47
C PHE A 197 5.53 3.34 -14.45
N ALA A 198 5.07 4.52 -14.87
CA ALA A 198 4.24 5.39 -14.06
C ALA A 198 3.23 6.11 -14.96
N ASN A 199 1.95 5.89 -14.71
CA ASN A 199 0.83 6.54 -15.38
C ASN A 199 0.02 7.37 -14.38
N MET A 200 -0.98 8.11 -14.83
CA MET A 200 -1.77 8.97 -13.94
C MET A 200 -2.41 8.20 -12.78
N HIS A 201 -2.97 7.02 -13.04
CA HIS A 201 -3.80 6.29 -12.07
C HIS A 201 -3.19 5.00 -11.54
N GLN A 202 -2.14 4.49 -12.19
CA GLN A 202 -1.48 3.25 -11.77
C GLN A 202 -0.02 3.23 -12.23
N GLY A 203 0.77 2.40 -11.57
CA GLY A 203 2.15 2.20 -11.97
C GLY A 203 2.94 1.26 -11.08
N ALA A 204 4.08 0.87 -11.61
CA ALA A 204 5.15 0.15 -10.93
C ALA A 204 6.47 0.93 -11.12
N PRO A 205 6.61 2.12 -10.49
CA PRO A 205 7.74 3.01 -10.78
C PRO A 205 9.10 2.50 -10.28
N CYS A 206 9.12 1.46 -9.47
CA CYS A 206 10.34 0.80 -9.02
C CYS A 206 10.18 -0.70 -9.23
N ILE A 207 11.00 -1.26 -10.10
CA ILE A 207 11.19 -2.70 -10.28
C ILE A 207 12.70 -2.93 -10.36
N VAL A 208 13.25 -3.67 -9.40
CA VAL A 208 14.69 -3.95 -9.30
C VAL A 208 14.88 -5.43 -9.01
N ASP A 209 15.74 -6.08 -9.75
CA ASP A 209 16.05 -7.51 -9.62
C ASP A 209 14.78 -8.39 -9.55
N PRO A 210 13.87 -8.31 -10.55
CA PRO A 210 12.58 -8.98 -10.48
C PRO A 210 12.72 -10.51 -10.36
N GLU A 211 11.67 -11.11 -9.74
CA GLU A 211 11.47 -12.56 -9.66
C GLU A 211 12.57 -13.34 -8.91
N ARG A 212 13.28 -12.68 -8.02
CA ARG A 212 14.29 -13.34 -7.20
C ARG A 212 14.29 -12.83 -5.77
N ILE A 213 14.92 -13.57 -4.88
CA ILE A 213 15.16 -13.12 -3.51
C ILE A 213 15.88 -11.77 -3.52
N GLY A 214 15.32 -10.79 -2.81
CA GLY A 214 15.77 -9.40 -2.81
C GLY A 214 15.19 -8.56 -3.95
N GLY A 215 14.32 -9.14 -4.79
CA GLY A 215 13.55 -8.41 -5.78
C GLY A 215 12.66 -7.35 -5.13
N ARG A 216 12.59 -6.16 -5.70
CA ARG A 216 11.95 -4.99 -5.10
C ARG A 216 10.97 -4.34 -6.06
N TYR A 217 9.77 -4.09 -5.57
CA TYR A 217 8.70 -3.45 -6.33
C TYR A 217 8.06 -2.35 -5.49
N CYS A 218 7.78 -1.21 -6.11
CA CYS A 218 6.87 -0.21 -5.56
C CYS A 218 5.79 0.07 -6.57
N LEU A 219 4.55 -0.04 -6.13
CA LEU A 219 3.34 -0.07 -6.95
C LEU A 219 2.36 0.98 -6.44
N TYR A 220 1.47 1.49 -7.29
CA TYR A 220 0.35 2.31 -6.86
C TYR A 220 -0.86 2.15 -7.78
N ARG A 221 -2.04 2.30 -7.20
CA ARG A 221 -3.32 2.37 -7.90
C ARG A 221 -4.20 3.45 -7.30
N TRP A 222 -4.78 4.29 -8.17
CA TRP A 222 -5.76 5.32 -7.81
C TRP A 222 -7.12 5.06 -8.43
N HIS A 223 -8.18 5.16 -7.63
CA HIS A 223 -9.58 5.05 -8.00
C HIS A 223 -10.25 6.43 -7.97
N ILE A 224 -9.76 7.38 -8.79
CA ILE A 224 -10.20 8.78 -8.74
C ILE A 224 -11.56 8.94 -9.41
N GLU A 225 -11.68 8.48 -10.66
CA GLU A 225 -12.92 8.59 -11.44
C GLU A 225 -13.96 7.52 -11.04
N SER A 226 -13.53 6.45 -10.41
CA SER A 226 -14.36 5.34 -9.97
C SER A 226 -14.04 4.96 -8.54
N PRO A 227 -14.24 5.85 -7.56
CA PRO A 227 -13.94 5.56 -6.16
C PRO A 227 -14.83 4.42 -5.66
N ILE A 228 -14.28 3.57 -4.81
CA ILE A 228 -14.99 2.41 -4.27
C ILE A 228 -15.71 2.85 -3.01
N ALA A 229 -17.00 3.09 -3.13
CA ALA A 229 -17.84 3.60 -2.05
C ALA A 229 -18.30 2.51 -1.08
N PHE A 230 -18.49 2.89 0.18
CA PHE A 230 -19.08 2.06 1.24
C PHE A 230 -19.98 2.88 2.15
N GLU A 231 -21.04 2.27 2.66
CA GLU A 231 -22.02 2.91 3.56
C GLU A 231 -21.84 2.51 5.03
N LYS A 232 -21.22 1.34 5.31
CA LYS A 232 -21.02 0.81 6.66
C LYS A 232 -19.59 0.41 6.93
N SER A 233 -18.95 -0.26 5.98
CA SER A 233 -17.57 -0.74 6.13
C SER A 233 -16.96 -1.13 4.80
N ILE A 234 -15.63 -1.12 4.76
CA ILE A 234 -14.86 -1.66 3.65
C ILE A 234 -13.66 -2.43 4.19
N ARG A 235 -13.34 -3.55 3.55
CA ARG A 235 -12.09 -4.28 3.73
C ARG A 235 -11.46 -4.50 2.36
N VAL A 236 -10.30 -3.88 2.13
CA VAL A 236 -9.52 -4.00 0.89
C VAL A 236 -8.32 -4.86 1.17
N THR A 237 -8.17 -5.94 0.43
CA THR A 237 -7.12 -6.94 0.63
C THR A 237 -6.47 -7.35 -0.67
N ILE A 238 -5.31 -7.99 -0.56
CA ILE A 238 -4.65 -8.67 -1.66
C ILE A 238 -4.04 -9.98 -1.16
N GLU A 239 -4.09 -11.01 -1.97
CA GLU A 239 -3.35 -12.24 -1.71
C GLU A 239 -1.83 -12.01 -1.84
N HIS A 240 -1.03 -12.77 -1.13
CA HIS A 240 0.43 -12.81 -1.29
C HIS A 240 0.85 -14.09 -2.02
N GLY A 241 0.89 -13.99 -3.36
CA GLY A 241 0.89 -15.11 -4.29
C GLY A 241 -0.47 -15.79 -4.34
N HIS A 242 -0.70 -16.70 -5.29
CA HIS A 242 -1.99 -17.38 -5.43
C HIS A 242 -2.43 -18.04 -4.12
N ALA A 243 -3.65 -17.73 -3.69
CA ALA A 243 -4.25 -18.20 -2.45
C ALA A 243 -3.32 -18.08 -1.21
N ASN A 244 -2.49 -17.03 -1.15
CA ASN A 244 -1.60 -16.72 -0.02
C ASN A 244 -0.48 -17.74 0.21
N HIS A 245 0.10 -18.34 -0.82
CA HIS A 245 1.15 -19.35 -0.64
C HIS A 245 2.54 -18.74 -0.35
N ARG A 246 2.79 -17.46 -0.69
CA ARG A 246 4.11 -16.83 -0.61
C ARG A 246 4.35 -16.09 0.70
N SER A 247 5.62 -15.95 1.05
CA SER A 247 6.07 -15.30 2.29
C SER A 247 6.99 -14.09 2.01
N ASP A 248 6.61 -13.25 1.05
CA ASP A 248 7.33 -12.02 0.73
C ASP A 248 6.97 -10.90 1.73
N ASN A 249 7.79 -9.85 1.81
CA ASN A 249 7.52 -8.69 2.65
C ASN A 249 6.63 -7.70 1.92
N PHE A 250 5.50 -7.35 2.51
CA PHE A 250 4.55 -6.37 2.00
C PHE A 250 4.47 -5.16 2.93
N TYR A 251 4.47 -3.96 2.33
CA TYR A 251 4.31 -2.67 2.98
C TYR A 251 3.32 -1.86 2.17
N SER A 252 2.38 -1.17 2.81
CA SER A 252 1.39 -0.38 2.07
C SER A 252 0.92 0.85 2.81
N THR A 253 0.40 1.81 2.04
CA THR A 253 -0.43 2.91 2.54
C THR A 253 -1.72 2.94 1.76
N ALA A 254 -2.83 2.79 2.45
CA ALA A 254 -4.17 2.96 1.88
C ALA A 254 -4.64 4.40 2.09
N TYR A 255 -5.39 4.94 1.11
CA TYR A 255 -5.92 6.30 1.10
C TYR A 255 -7.42 6.26 0.87
N TRP A 256 -8.19 6.97 1.72
CA TRP A 256 -9.64 7.01 1.61
C TRP A 256 -10.21 8.29 2.21
N TYR A 257 -11.48 8.52 1.95
CA TYR A 257 -12.28 9.55 2.61
C TYR A 257 -13.43 8.89 3.34
N GLN A 258 -13.72 9.33 4.56
CA GLN A 258 -14.90 8.92 5.29
C GLN A 258 -15.44 10.02 6.17
N THR A 259 -16.68 9.85 6.62
CA THR A 259 -17.28 10.68 7.67
C THR A 259 -16.69 10.31 9.03
N GLU A 260 -16.52 11.33 9.87
CA GLU A 260 -16.07 11.13 11.26
C GLU A 260 -17.24 10.76 12.21
N PRO A 261 -16.95 10.06 13.31
CA PRO A 261 -15.64 9.60 13.79
C PRO A 261 -15.16 8.32 13.07
N HIS A 262 -13.84 8.23 12.88
CA HIS A 262 -13.22 6.99 12.41
C HIS A 262 -12.75 6.10 13.58
N ALA A 263 -12.54 4.81 13.30
CA ALA A 263 -11.92 3.89 14.24
C ALA A 263 -10.42 4.20 14.40
N ALA A 264 -9.90 4.14 15.63
CA ALA A 264 -8.47 4.33 15.87
C ALA A 264 -7.63 3.31 15.07
N PHE A 265 -6.54 3.78 14.48
CA PHE A 265 -5.63 2.92 13.74
C PHE A 265 -4.90 1.95 14.67
N PRO A 266 -4.54 0.74 14.20
CA PRO A 266 -3.58 -0.10 14.87
C PRO A 266 -2.27 0.66 15.10
N ALA A 267 -1.60 0.39 16.22
CA ALA A 267 -0.31 1.01 16.49
C ALA A 267 0.71 0.71 15.38
N LEU A 268 1.51 1.71 15.04
CA LEU A 268 2.63 1.50 14.11
C LEU A 268 3.61 0.47 14.68
N PRO A 269 4.16 -0.42 13.85
CA PRO A 269 5.25 -1.30 14.25
C PRO A 269 6.44 -0.47 14.77
N PRO A 270 7.28 -1.02 15.66
CA PRO A 270 8.50 -0.36 16.10
C PRO A 270 9.39 0.08 14.93
N PRO A 271 10.16 1.18 15.04
CA PRO A 271 10.97 1.72 13.94
C PRO A 271 11.91 0.69 13.28
N ALA A 272 12.48 -0.22 14.06
CA ALA A 272 13.37 -1.26 13.54
C ALA A 272 12.66 -2.28 12.65
N GLU A 273 11.38 -2.57 12.94
CA GLU A 273 10.58 -3.53 12.18
C GLU A 273 10.03 -2.94 10.88
N ARG A 274 10.00 -1.61 10.76
CA ARG A 274 9.56 -0.92 9.54
C ARG A 274 10.64 -0.86 8.45
N VAL A 275 11.89 -1.14 8.81
CA VAL A 275 13.02 -1.10 7.86
C VAL A 275 13.00 -2.37 7.02
N PRO A 276 12.82 -2.27 5.68
CA PRO A 276 12.84 -3.42 4.82
C PRO A 276 14.15 -4.19 4.90
N HIS A 277 14.05 -5.50 4.96
CA HIS A 277 15.20 -6.41 4.91
C HIS A 277 14.76 -7.78 4.42
N VAL A 278 15.55 -8.36 3.54
CA VAL A 278 15.29 -9.70 3.01
C VAL A 278 15.35 -10.73 4.12
N MET A 279 14.30 -11.50 4.26
CA MET A 279 14.24 -12.65 5.16
C MET A 279 14.37 -13.92 4.31
N ARG A 280 15.35 -14.78 4.62
CA ARG A 280 15.40 -16.10 3.97
C ARG A 280 14.30 -16.98 4.57
N VAL A 281 13.17 -17.05 3.87
CA VAL A 281 12.11 -18.02 4.12
C VAL A 281 12.43 -19.24 3.27
N GLY A 282 12.26 -20.43 3.80
CA GLY A 282 12.72 -21.72 3.27
C GLY A 282 12.63 -21.88 1.74
N SER A 283 13.47 -22.67 1.17
CA SER A 283 13.75 -22.76 -0.24
C SER A 283 12.50 -23.04 -1.09
N GLY A 284 11.86 -22.01 -1.55
CA GLY A 284 11.18 -22.07 -2.83
C GLY A 284 12.22 -22.44 -3.90
N ALA A 285 11.84 -23.19 -4.92
CA ALA A 285 12.71 -23.66 -5.97
C ALA A 285 13.53 -22.54 -6.59
N GLY A 286 14.72 -22.87 -7.06
CA GLY A 286 15.58 -21.96 -7.80
C GLY A 286 14.85 -21.38 -9.05
N PRO A 287 15.42 -20.34 -9.66
CA PRO A 287 14.77 -19.57 -10.73
C PRO A 287 14.26 -20.49 -11.82
N ALA A 288 12.99 -20.32 -12.19
CA ALA A 288 12.44 -20.98 -13.37
C ALA A 288 13.31 -20.64 -14.59
N PRO A 289 13.60 -21.60 -15.47
CA PRO A 289 14.34 -21.28 -16.66
C PRO A 289 13.58 -20.24 -17.47
N VAL A 290 14.21 -19.09 -17.70
CA VAL A 290 13.66 -18.03 -18.55
C VAL A 290 13.39 -18.65 -19.94
N PRO A 291 12.15 -18.62 -20.45
CA PRO A 291 11.90 -19.09 -21.80
C PRO A 291 12.76 -18.29 -22.78
N ALA A 292 13.49 -18.99 -23.64
CA ALA A 292 14.25 -18.34 -24.71
C ALA A 292 13.28 -17.51 -25.57
N ARG A 293 13.56 -16.20 -25.67
CA ARG A 293 12.81 -15.29 -26.56
C ARG A 293 13.09 -15.61 -28.02
#